data_b7d0e2b2550fc5147896a2efbc23ae87
#
_entry.id   b7d0e2b2550fc5147896a2efbc23ae87
#
_cell.length_a   1.000
_cell.length_b   1.000
_cell.length_c   1.000
_cell.angle_alpha   90.00
_cell.angle_beta   90.00
_cell.angle_gamma   90.00
#
_symmetry.space_group_name_H-M   'P 1'
#
loop_
_entity.id
_entity.type
_entity.pdbx_description
1 polymer ?
#
loop_
_entity_poly.entity_id
_entity_poly.type
_entity_poly.pdbx_seq_one_letter_code
_entity_poly.pdbx_strand_id
1 'polypeptide(L)'
;MDKKAYWLWLQEALGAGAVTDEITAVFPSPEEMYSRGEIEWRLSGVLTNRQIEKLKQCSPEKAQGIVDVCYNNGWTVLTPDDEDYPPKLRSLRNMPLALFVRGDIKRVTQRVCIAVVGTRKASFQGSYLAHRYA
;
A
#
# COMPACT_ATOMS: atom_id res chain seq x y z
N MET A 1 -18.72 -3.46 3.82
CA MET A 1 -17.26 -3.28 4.01
C MET A 1 -16.72 -2.53 2.81
N ASP A 2 -15.84 -1.55 3.04
CA ASP A 2 -15.21 -0.77 1.96
C ASP A 2 -14.21 -1.67 1.20
N LYS A 3 -14.17 -1.56 -0.13
CA LYS A 3 -13.17 -2.29 -0.94
C LYS A 3 -11.73 -1.97 -0.53
N LYS A 4 -11.48 -0.77 -0.04
CA LYS A 4 -10.18 -0.34 0.48
C LYS A 4 -9.69 -1.16 1.68
N ALA A 5 -10.61 -1.72 2.46
CA ALA A 5 -10.26 -2.60 3.56
C ALA A 5 -9.58 -3.90 3.08
N TYR A 6 -9.99 -4.44 1.94
CA TYR A 6 -9.34 -5.63 1.36
C TYR A 6 -7.95 -5.31 0.80
N TRP A 7 -7.78 -4.16 0.16
CA TRP A 7 -6.45 -3.69 -0.29
C TRP A 7 -5.49 -3.51 0.90
N LEU A 8 -5.98 -2.89 1.97
CA LEU A 8 -5.18 -2.66 3.17
C LEU A 8 -4.87 -3.98 3.90
N TRP A 9 -5.84 -4.90 4.00
CA TRP A 9 -5.62 -6.25 4.51
C TRP A 9 -4.49 -6.96 3.78
N LEU A 10 -4.50 -6.92 2.45
CA LEU A 10 -3.47 -7.54 1.63
C LEU A 10 -2.10 -6.88 1.87
N GLN A 11 -2.04 -5.55 1.90
CA GLN A 11 -0.80 -4.82 2.18
C GLN A 11 -0.22 -5.14 3.56
N GLU A 12 -1.05 -5.23 4.60
CA GLU A 12 -0.59 -5.60 5.95
C GLU A 12 -0.02 -7.01 5.99
N ALA A 13 -0.67 -7.94 5.33
CA ALA A 13 -0.23 -9.33 5.29
C ALA A 13 1.07 -9.51 4.51
N LEU A 14 1.21 -8.85 3.38
CA LEU A 14 2.41 -8.95 2.54
C LEU A 14 3.60 -8.18 3.12
N GLY A 15 3.34 -7.05 3.78
CA GLY A 15 4.34 -6.14 4.29
C GLY A 15 4.89 -5.17 3.24
N ALA A 16 5.59 -4.14 3.72
CA ALA A 16 6.16 -3.12 2.85
C ALA A 16 7.23 -3.69 1.91
N GLY A 17 7.18 -3.28 0.65
CA GLY A 17 8.16 -3.68 -0.36
C GLY A 17 7.98 -5.09 -0.93
N ALA A 18 6.88 -5.77 -0.59
CA ALA A 18 6.55 -7.05 -1.21
C ALA A 18 6.32 -6.89 -2.72
N VAL A 19 6.70 -7.92 -3.48
CA VAL A 19 6.39 -7.98 -4.91
C VAL A 19 4.90 -8.25 -5.06
N THR A 20 4.18 -7.33 -5.67
CA THR A 20 2.73 -7.33 -5.74
C THR A 20 2.18 -7.54 -7.15
N ASP A 21 3.00 -7.30 -8.18
CA ASP A 21 2.62 -7.45 -9.58
C ASP A 21 2.15 -8.87 -9.92
N GLU A 22 2.85 -9.89 -9.46
CA GLU A 22 2.50 -11.30 -9.69
C GLU A 22 1.18 -11.68 -8.99
N ILE A 23 0.96 -11.15 -7.78
CA ILE A 23 -0.26 -11.42 -6.99
C ILE A 23 -1.47 -10.77 -7.66
N THR A 24 -1.36 -9.50 -8.06
CA THR A 24 -2.44 -8.78 -8.74
C THR A 24 -2.70 -9.28 -10.15
N ALA A 25 -1.75 -9.94 -10.79
CA ALA A 25 -1.95 -10.61 -12.07
C ALA A 25 -2.79 -11.90 -11.93
N VAL A 26 -2.68 -12.62 -10.80
CA VAL A 26 -3.39 -13.88 -10.56
C VAL A 26 -4.77 -13.64 -9.91
N PHE A 27 -4.84 -12.68 -9.00
CA PHE A 27 -6.07 -12.33 -8.30
C PHE A 27 -6.59 -10.98 -8.79
N PRO A 28 -7.73 -10.93 -9.51
CA PRO A 28 -8.26 -9.69 -10.10
C PRO A 28 -8.55 -8.59 -9.08
N SER A 29 -8.91 -8.97 -7.85
CA SER A 29 -9.10 -8.05 -6.75
C SER A 29 -8.75 -8.70 -5.40
N PRO A 30 -8.34 -7.91 -4.39
CA PRO A 30 -8.12 -8.47 -3.04
C PRO A 30 -9.38 -9.03 -2.39
N GLU A 31 -10.56 -8.52 -2.74
CA GLU A 31 -11.85 -9.03 -2.29
C GLU A 31 -12.10 -10.45 -2.82
N GLU A 32 -11.85 -10.66 -4.11
CA GLU A 32 -11.95 -11.99 -4.72
C GLU A 32 -10.88 -12.93 -4.15
N MET A 33 -9.65 -12.44 -3.98
CA MET A 33 -8.59 -13.21 -3.33
C MET A 33 -9.00 -13.67 -1.93
N TYR A 34 -9.60 -12.79 -1.12
CA TYR A 34 -10.08 -13.14 0.20
C TYR A 34 -11.17 -14.20 0.15
N SER A 35 -12.13 -14.07 -0.76
CA SER A 35 -13.25 -15.03 -0.92
C SER A 35 -12.81 -16.41 -1.37
N ARG A 36 -11.74 -16.52 -2.16
CA ARG A 36 -11.20 -17.80 -2.63
C ARG A 36 -10.50 -18.60 -1.50
N GLY A 37 -9.91 -17.93 -0.53
CA GLY A 37 -9.37 -18.53 0.68
C GLY A 37 -8.05 -19.28 0.51
N GLU A 38 -7.59 -19.91 1.60
CA GLU A 38 -6.25 -20.49 1.75
C GLU A 38 -5.87 -21.52 0.67
N ILE A 39 -6.81 -22.37 0.25
CA ILE A 39 -6.52 -23.43 -0.72
C ILE A 39 -6.09 -22.80 -2.06
N GLU A 40 -6.83 -21.83 -2.55
CA GLU A 40 -6.51 -21.13 -3.79
C GLU A 40 -5.24 -20.29 -3.67
N TRP A 41 -4.98 -19.69 -2.49
CA TRP A 41 -3.72 -18.99 -2.24
C TRP A 41 -2.50 -19.89 -2.37
N ARG A 42 -2.59 -21.14 -1.86
CA ARG A 42 -1.51 -22.13 -1.97
C ARG A 42 -1.34 -22.63 -3.40
N LEU A 43 -2.44 -22.89 -4.09
CA LEU A 43 -2.43 -23.39 -5.48
C LEU A 43 -1.90 -22.33 -6.47
N SER A 44 -2.07 -21.06 -6.17
CA SER A 44 -1.62 -19.97 -7.05
C SER A 44 -0.10 -19.94 -7.28
N GLY A 45 0.68 -20.43 -6.31
CA GLY A 45 2.15 -20.44 -6.37
C GLY A 45 2.82 -19.07 -6.27
N VAL A 46 2.05 -17.96 -6.20
CA VAL A 46 2.60 -16.59 -6.13
C VAL A 46 2.81 -16.09 -4.69
N LEU A 47 2.39 -16.86 -3.70
CA LEU A 47 2.50 -16.54 -2.29
C LEU A 47 3.43 -17.50 -1.57
N THR A 48 4.29 -16.95 -0.72
CA THR A 48 5.11 -17.76 0.19
C THR A 48 4.27 -18.27 1.37
N ASN A 49 4.68 -19.38 1.99
CA ASN A 49 4.01 -19.92 3.17
C ASN A 49 3.89 -18.86 4.29
N ARG A 50 4.93 -18.03 4.48
CA ARG A 50 4.91 -16.95 5.47
C ARG A 50 3.83 -15.90 5.17
N GLN A 51 3.65 -15.55 3.90
CA GLN A 51 2.60 -14.61 3.48
C GLN A 51 1.20 -15.19 3.70
N ILE A 52 1.01 -16.46 3.36
CA ILE A 52 -0.26 -17.17 3.59
C ILE A 52 -0.62 -17.19 5.09
N GLU A 53 0.32 -17.51 5.97
CA GLU A 53 0.07 -17.48 7.40
C GLU A 53 -0.27 -16.06 7.91
N LYS A 54 0.35 -15.03 7.37
CA LYS A 54 0.00 -13.65 7.69
C LYS A 54 -1.39 -13.26 7.18
N LEU A 55 -1.76 -13.67 5.95
CA LEU A 55 -3.10 -13.45 5.40
C LEU A 55 -4.18 -14.04 6.30
N LYS A 56 -3.93 -15.21 6.91
CA LYS A 56 -4.84 -15.83 7.87
C LYS A 56 -4.94 -15.09 9.22
N GLN A 57 -3.86 -14.45 9.63
CA GLN A 57 -3.81 -13.69 10.90
C GLN A 57 -4.39 -12.29 10.78
N CYS A 58 -4.34 -11.70 9.58
CA CYS A 58 -4.94 -10.41 9.27
C CYS A 58 -6.42 -10.60 8.87
N SER A 59 -7.23 -9.59 9.10
CA SER A 59 -8.62 -9.61 8.64
C SER A 59 -9.04 -8.29 8.01
N PRO A 60 -9.90 -8.33 6.97
CA PRO A 60 -10.44 -7.11 6.38
C PRO A 60 -11.22 -6.24 7.37
N GLU A 61 -11.83 -6.83 8.42
CA GLU A 61 -12.55 -6.09 9.45
C GLU A 61 -11.63 -5.21 10.28
N LYS A 62 -10.42 -5.69 10.61
CA LYS A 62 -9.39 -4.87 11.28
C LYS A 62 -8.91 -3.75 10.36
N ALA A 63 -8.69 -4.07 9.09
CA ALA A 63 -8.31 -3.09 8.08
C ALA A 63 -9.40 -2.03 7.87
N GLN A 64 -10.68 -2.40 7.93
CA GLN A 64 -11.81 -1.46 7.91
C GLN A 64 -11.71 -0.45 9.06
N GLY A 65 -11.38 -0.90 10.27
CA GLY A 65 -11.18 0.00 11.40
C GLY A 65 -10.10 1.05 11.15
N ILE A 66 -9.03 0.70 10.44
CA ILE A 66 -7.97 1.66 10.05
C ILE A 66 -8.50 2.66 9.01
N VAL A 67 -9.25 2.19 8.02
CA VAL A 67 -9.89 3.05 7.02
C VAL A 67 -10.82 4.05 7.69
N ASP A 68 -11.65 3.59 8.64
CA ASP A 68 -12.58 4.44 9.38
C ASP A 68 -11.85 5.52 10.20
N VAL A 69 -10.75 5.15 10.87
CA VAL A 69 -9.89 6.10 11.58
C VAL A 69 -9.33 7.16 10.63
N CYS A 70 -8.88 6.78 9.45
CA CYS A 70 -8.40 7.72 8.45
C CYS A 70 -9.49 8.70 8.05
N TYR A 71 -10.68 8.22 7.71
CA TYR A 71 -11.80 9.08 7.33
C TYR A 71 -12.23 10.03 8.43
N ASN A 72 -12.30 9.55 9.66
CA ASN A 72 -12.64 10.37 10.82
C ASN A 72 -11.62 11.49 11.10
N ASN A 73 -10.38 11.33 10.65
CA ASN A 73 -9.33 12.34 10.75
C ASN A 73 -9.19 13.21 9.48
N GLY A 74 -10.07 13.05 8.49
CA GLY A 74 -10.01 13.78 7.23
C GLY A 74 -8.83 13.34 6.35
N TRP A 75 -8.30 12.13 6.54
CA TRP A 75 -7.26 11.53 5.70
C TRP A 75 -7.89 10.65 4.63
N THR A 76 -7.20 10.51 3.51
CA THR A 76 -7.65 9.67 2.40
C THR A 76 -6.80 8.40 2.33
N VAL A 77 -7.46 7.26 2.18
CA VAL A 77 -6.79 6.02 1.80
C VAL A 77 -6.97 5.86 0.29
N LEU A 78 -5.87 5.80 -0.46
CA LEU A 78 -5.87 5.53 -1.90
C LEU A 78 -5.36 4.12 -2.16
N THR A 79 -6.01 3.45 -3.09
CA THR A 79 -5.70 2.11 -3.56
C THR A 79 -5.51 2.11 -5.07
N PRO A 80 -4.95 1.07 -5.68
CA PRO A 80 -4.78 1.00 -7.12
C PRO A 80 -6.06 1.19 -7.95
N ASP A 81 -7.24 0.99 -7.35
CA ASP A 81 -8.54 1.19 -8.01
C ASP A 81 -8.95 2.68 -8.10
N ASP A 82 -8.34 3.54 -7.27
CA ASP A 82 -8.69 4.96 -7.24
C ASP A 82 -8.07 5.71 -8.44
N GLU A 83 -8.84 6.62 -9.06
CA GLU A 83 -8.35 7.46 -10.17
C GLU A 83 -7.17 8.35 -9.75
N ASP A 84 -7.21 8.86 -8.52
CA ASP A 84 -6.18 9.72 -7.95
C ASP A 84 -4.92 8.94 -7.49
N TYR A 85 -4.91 7.60 -7.62
CA TYR A 85 -3.72 6.82 -7.30
C TYR A 85 -2.56 7.16 -8.27
N PRO A 86 -1.35 7.48 -7.76
CA PRO A 86 -0.26 7.97 -8.60
C PRO A 86 0.14 6.99 -9.70
N PRO A 87 0.02 7.36 -11.00
CA PRO A 87 0.29 6.44 -12.12
C PRO A 87 1.71 5.85 -12.11
N LYS A 88 2.70 6.64 -11.65
CA LYS A 88 4.10 6.20 -11.55
C LYS A 88 4.28 5.04 -10.57
N LEU A 89 3.42 4.91 -9.56
CA LEU A 89 3.48 3.81 -8.59
C LEU A 89 2.86 2.54 -9.15
N ARG A 90 1.89 2.62 -10.07
CA ARG A 90 1.25 1.46 -10.68
C ARG A 90 2.21 0.58 -11.48
N SER A 91 3.28 1.16 -12.02
CA SER A 91 4.28 0.44 -12.83
C SER A 91 5.37 -0.25 -12.01
N LEU A 92 5.36 -0.09 -10.69
CA LEU A 92 6.35 -0.72 -9.82
C LEU A 92 5.98 -2.18 -9.55
N ARG A 93 6.97 -3.08 -9.59
CA ARG A 93 6.78 -4.49 -9.21
C ARG A 93 6.33 -4.65 -7.76
N ASN A 94 6.76 -3.76 -6.89
CA ASN A 94 6.41 -3.68 -5.48
C ASN A 94 5.47 -2.50 -5.19
N MET A 95 4.49 -2.31 -6.06
CA MET A 95 3.50 -1.26 -5.96
C MET A 95 2.84 -1.26 -4.57
N PRO A 96 2.81 -0.11 -3.86
CA PRO A 96 2.05 0.00 -2.63
C PRO A 96 0.55 -0.25 -2.89
N LEU A 97 -0.07 -1.15 -2.14
CA LEU A 97 -1.48 -1.49 -2.34
C LEU A 97 -2.43 -0.52 -1.63
N ALA A 98 -1.93 0.25 -0.66
CA ALA A 98 -2.64 1.33 -0.03
C ALA A 98 -1.69 2.48 0.31
N LEU A 99 -2.14 3.72 0.09
CA LEU A 99 -1.44 4.95 0.43
C LEU A 99 -2.31 5.74 1.42
N PHE A 100 -1.71 6.15 2.52
CA PHE A 100 -2.34 7.06 3.46
C PHE A 100 -1.98 8.49 3.09
N VAL A 101 -2.98 9.30 2.73
CA VAL A 101 -2.79 10.65 2.23
C VAL A 101 -3.38 11.66 3.20
N ARG A 102 -2.55 12.61 3.60
CA ARG A 102 -2.97 13.79 4.31
C ARG A 102 -2.71 15.02 3.43
N GLY A 103 -3.78 15.65 2.97
CA GLY A 103 -3.71 16.76 2.04
C GLY A 103 -4.07 16.37 0.61
N ASP A 104 -3.54 17.10 -0.37
CA ASP A 104 -3.91 16.96 -1.78
C ASP A 104 -2.86 16.16 -2.56
N ILE A 105 -3.17 14.93 -2.91
CA ILE A 105 -2.29 14.03 -3.69
C ILE A 105 -2.06 14.55 -5.12
N LYS A 106 -2.97 15.33 -5.68
CA LYS A 106 -2.84 15.87 -7.04
C LYS A 106 -1.61 16.76 -7.19
N ARG A 107 -1.18 17.41 -6.11
CA ARG A 107 0.06 18.19 -6.10
C ARG A 107 1.29 17.35 -6.40
N VAL A 108 1.30 16.09 -5.96
CA VAL A 108 2.41 15.15 -6.22
C VAL A 108 2.37 14.62 -7.64
N THR A 109 1.17 14.35 -8.18
CA THR A 109 1.02 13.76 -9.52
C THR A 109 1.19 14.76 -10.65
N GLN A 110 0.91 16.05 -10.39
CA GLN A 110 0.94 17.12 -11.40
C GLN A 110 2.27 17.91 -11.44
N ARG A 111 3.22 17.62 -10.54
CA ARG A 111 4.48 18.35 -10.44
C ARG A 111 5.68 17.44 -10.58
N VAL A 112 6.82 18.04 -10.88
CA VAL A 112 8.11 17.37 -10.78
C VAL A 112 8.43 17.16 -9.30
N CYS A 113 8.66 15.92 -8.93
CA CYS A 113 8.99 15.55 -7.55
C CYS A 113 10.45 15.17 -7.45
N ILE A 114 11.09 15.57 -6.37
CA ILE A 114 12.43 15.12 -5.98
C ILE A 114 12.32 14.35 -4.66
N ALA A 115 13.12 13.32 -4.51
CA ALA A 115 13.21 12.57 -3.26
C ALA A 115 14.34 13.14 -2.41
N VAL A 116 14.01 13.51 -1.17
CA VAL A 116 15.01 13.89 -0.15
C VAL A 116 15.18 12.68 0.76
N VAL A 117 16.32 11.99 0.66
CA VAL A 117 16.59 10.75 1.39
C VAL A 117 17.90 10.89 2.20
N GLY A 118 17.97 10.18 3.31
CA GLY A 118 19.16 10.21 4.16
C GLY A 118 19.08 9.21 5.31
N THR A 119 20.13 9.20 6.12
CA THR A 119 20.21 8.34 7.31
C THR A 119 19.32 8.86 8.44
N ARG A 120 18.90 7.98 9.36
CA ARG A 120 18.15 8.37 10.56
C ARG A 120 18.94 9.27 11.50
N LYS A 121 20.28 9.17 11.47
CA LYS A 121 21.22 10.06 12.19
C LYS A 121 21.95 10.92 11.18
N ALA A 122 21.26 11.95 10.68
CA ALA A 122 21.84 12.88 9.72
C ALA A 122 22.89 13.78 10.39
N SER A 123 23.94 14.14 9.64
CA SER A 123 24.85 15.21 10.05
C SER A 123 24.13 16.56 10.06
N PHE A 124 24.68 17.53 10.78
CA PHE A 124 24.15 18.91 10.77
C PHE A 124 24.05 19.46 9.35
N GLN A 125 25.08 19.26 8.52
CA GLN A 125 25.09 19.73 7.13
C GLN A 125 24.05 19.00 6.29
N GLY A 126 23.87 17.67 6.46
CA GLY A 126 22.83 16.90 5.78
C GLY A 126 21.42 17.36 6.13
N SER A 127 21.15 17.63 7.40
CA SER A 127 19.87 18.19 7.86
C SER A 127 19.61 19.58 7.30
N TYR A 128 20.64 20.45 7.28
CA TYR A 128 20.54 21.78 6.71
C TYR A 128 20.20 21.74 5.21
N LEU A 129 20.90 20.90 4.43
CA LEU A 129 20.66 20.76 3.00
C LEU A 129 19.27 20.18 2.72
N ALA A 130 18.84 19.15 3.47
CA ALA A 130 17.50 18.58 3.34
C ALA A 130 16.42 19.65 3.57
N HIS A 131 16.56 20.45 4.63
CA HIS A 131 15.61 21.53 4.93
C HIS A 131 15.60 22.65 3.87
N ARG A 132 16.74 22.92 3.25
CA ARG A 132 16.85 23.96 2.21
C ARG A 132 16.19 23.54 0.88
N TYR A 133 16.21 22.25 0.54
CA TYR A 133 15.69 21.73 -0.73
C TYR A 133 14.29 21.11 -0.62
N ALA A 134 13.76 20.86 0.57
CA ALA A 134 12.40 20.39 0.82
C ALA A 134 11.42 21.55 1.02
#